data_e61a4cc3137f63ce41362e24e2ae3ee3
#
_entry.id   e61a4cc3137f63ce41362e24e2ae3ee3
#
_cell.length_a   1.000
_cell.length_b   1.000
_cell.length_c   1.000
_cell.angle_alpha   90.00
_cell.angle_beta   90.00
_cell.angle_gamma   90.00
#
_symmetry.space_group_name_H-M   'P 1'
#
loop_
_entity.id
_entity.type
_entity.pdbx_description
1 polymer ?
#
loop_
_entity_poly.entity_id
_entity_poly.type
_entity_poly.pdbx_seq_one_letter_code
_entity_poly.pdbx_strand_id
1 'polypeptide(L)'
;MQSFNISQKEIIEQLKLSCQVPSVLESIATRKIILNQAKEAGIKVENEELQQAADALRATNRLAKAEDTWNWLQKNYLSLEDFEQLAEMNLISLKLAHHLFADKVEAYFYENHQDYLAAVTYEVVLDNEDLAWELFYAVTEGEITFQDVTRQHIQNPELRRAGGYRGIKHRHEFKPDIAAAVFVGNPPELLKPFAIAQKVHLIWLEEIVETKLDKQLRAKIMSELFSNWLKQQIAQVEIIPHFESDSYSQPVQDLLTIA
;
A
#
# COMPACT_ATOMS: atom_id res chain seq x y z
N MET A 1 38.53 18.54 5.99
CA MET A 1 37.07 18.28 5.87
C MET A 1 36.37 19.59 6.19
N GLN A 2 35.45 20.04 5.35
CA GLN A 2 34.63 21.22 5.64
C GLN A 2 33.47 20.81 6.56
N SER A 3 33.26 21.51 7.67
CA SER A 3 32.19 21.24 8.64
C SER A 3 31.18 22.38 8.60
N PHE A 4 29.89 22.02 8.68
CA PHE A 4 28.79 22.97 8.80
C PHE A 4 28.12 22.79 10.15
N ASN A 5 27.87 23.88 10.84
CA ASN A 5 27.05 23.89 12.04
C ASN A 5 25.61 24.19 11.62
N ILE A 6 24.69 23.28 11.93
CA ILE A 6 23.28 23.39 11.57
C ILE A 6 22.47 23.56 12.86
N SER A 7 21.74 24.65 12.95
CA SER A 7 20.87 24.98 14.08
C SER A 7 19.47 24.39 13.92
N GLN A 8 18.75 24.30 15.04
CA GLN A 8 17.33 23.89 15.04
C GLN A 8 16.46 24.83 14.18
N LYS A 9 16.78 26.13 14.16
CA LYS A 9 16.08 27.12 13.33
C LYS A 9 16.24 26.80 11.83
N GLU A 10 17.45 26.47 11.39
CA GLU A 10 17.71 26.09 9.99
C GLU A 10 17.00 24.77 9.61
N ILE A 11 16.87 23.82 10.54
CA ILE A 11 16.08 22.58 10.30
C ILE A 11 14.61 22.94 10.07
N ILE A 12 14.01 23.78 10.91
CA ILE A 12 12.61 24.20 10.78
C ILE A 12 12.42 24.99 9.49
N GLU A 13 13.34 25.88 9.15
CA GLU A 13 13.30 26.67 7.92
C GLU A 13 13.38 25.75 6.69
N GLN A 14 14.25 24.75 6.71
CA GLN A 14 14.35 23.76 5.64
C GLN A 14 13.07 22.93 5.50
N LEU A 15 12.42 22.52 6.60
CA LEU A 15 11.11 21.84 6.55
C LEU A 15 10.02 22.70 5.91
N LYS A 16 10.05 24.02 6.14
CA LYS A 16 9.13 24.98 5.50
C LYS A 16 9.43 25.11 4.01
N LEU A 17 10.69 25.35 3.64
CA LEU A 17 11.11 25.52 2.24
C LEU A 17 10.87 24.26 1.38
N SER A 18 10.96 23.08 1.99
CA SER A 18 10.67 21.81 1.33
C SER A 18 9.18 21.40 1.38
N CYS A 19 8.29 22.27 1.89
CA CYS A 19 6.85 22.00 2.04
C CYS A 19 6.53 20.75 2.88
N GLN A 20 7.42 20.37 3.82
CA GLN A 20 7.25 19.17 4.65
C GLN A 20 6.50 19.43 5.97
N VAL A 21 6.31 20.70 6.35
CA VAL A 21 5.61 21.04 7.59
C VAL A 21 4.24 20.41 7.72
N PRO A 22 3.35 20.42 6.69
CA PRO A 22 2.03 19.76 6.81
C PRO A 22 2.14 18.28 7.14
N SER A 23 3.05 17.55 6.49
CA SER A 23 3.27 16.12 6.72
C SER A 23 3.79 15.83 8.14
N VAL A 24 4.68 16.67 8.66
CA VAL A 24 5.18 16.54 10.04
C VAL A 24 4.07 16.81 11.05
N LEU A 25 3.26 17.85 10.83
CA LEU A 25 2.12 18.17 11.70
C LEU A 25 1.09 17.05 11.72
N GLU A 26 0.77 16.48 10.54
CA GLU A 26 -0.12 15.32 10.42
C GLU A 26 0.43 14.11 11.17
N SER A 27 1.73 13.84 11.06
CA SER A 27 2.40 12.75 11.80
C SER A 27 2.32 12.94 13.31
N ILE A 28 2.49 14.17 13.80
CA ILE A 28 2.35 14.52 15.21
C ILE A 28 0.90 14.34 15.67
N ALA A 29 -0.07 14.81 14.90
CA ALA A 29 -1.49 14.66 15.19
C ALA A 29 -1.88 13.17 15.23
N THR A 30 -1.44 12.37 14.27
CA THR A 30 -1.63 10.92 14.24
C THR A 30 -1.13 10.26 15.52
N ARG A 31 0.09 10.58 15.95
CA ARG A 31 0.65 10.06 17.20
C ARG A 31 -0.19 10.42 18.42
N LYS A 32 -0.64 11.67 18.51
CA LYS A 32 -1.52 12.13 19.59
C LYS A 32 -2.86 11.42 19.60
N ILE A 33 -3.48 11.24 18.44
CA ILE A 33 -4.74 10.50 18.27
C ILE A 33 -4.58 9.07 18.78
N ILE A 34 -3.54 8.35 18.32
CA ILE A 34 -3.30 6.98 18.76
C ILE A 34 -3.12 6.88 20.28
N LEU A 35 -2.30 7.76 20.87
CA LEU A 35 -2.06 7.76 22.32
C LEU A 35 -3.32 8.06 23.11
N ASN A 36 -4.13 9.03 22.69
CA ASN A 36 -5.38 9.38 23.35
C ASN A 36 -6.39 8.22 23.27
N GLN A 37 -6.58 7.65 22.08
CA GLN A 37 -7.51 6.54 21.88
C GLN A 37 -7.05 5.27 22.63
N ALA A 38 -5.77 4.97 22.64
CA ALA A 38 -5.23 3.87 23.42
C ALA A 38 -5.45 4.05 24.92
N LYS A 39 -5.28 5.28 25.43
CA LYS A 39 -5.56 5.62 26.82
C LYS A 39 -7.05 5.48 27.17
N GLU A 40 -7.94 5.96 26.30
CA GLU A 40 -9.40 5.81 26.45
C GLU A 40 -9.83 4.33 26.42
N ALA A 41 -9.19 3.51 25.58
CA ALA A 41 -9.42 2.08 25.51
C ALA A 41 -8.76 1.28 26.66
N GLY A 42 -8.02 1.95 27.57
CA GLY A 42 -7.33 1.31 28.68
C GLY A 42 -6.16 0.41 28.27
N ILE A 43 -5.59 0.64 27.10
CA ILE A 43 -4.46 -0.14 26.58
C ILE A 43 -3.21 0.18 27.40
N LYS A 44 -2.60 -0.88 27.95
CA LYS A 44 -1.35 -0.82 28.71
C LYS A 44 -0.26 -1.57 27.98
N VAL A 45 0.96 -1.15 28.17
CA VAL A 45 2.17 -1.81 27.69
C VAL A 45 2.91 -2.41 28.86
N GLU A 46 3.12 -3.71 28.83
CA GLU A 46 3.90 -4.42 29.83
C GLU A 46 5.38 -4.45 29.41
N ASN A 47 6.30 -4.54 30.38
CA ASN A 47 7.74 -4.49 30.10
C ASN A 47 8.20 -5.59 29.12
N GLU A 48 7.64 -6.80 29.24
CA GLU A 48 7.97 -7.91 28.35
C GLU A 48 7.52 -7.66 26.89
N GLU A 49 6.35 -7.05 26.73
CA GLU A 49 5.83 -6.67 25.41
C GLU A 49 6.68 -5.55 24.79
N LEU A 50 7.11 -4.58 25.61
CA LEU A 50 8.00 -3.50 25.16
C LEU A 50 9.35 -4.07 24.68
N GLN A 51 9.92 -5.03 25.41
CA GLN A 51 11.16 -5.70 25.01
C GLN A 51 10.99 -6.42 23.66
N GLN A 52 9.88 -7.15 23.46
CA GLN A 52 9.58 -7.82 22.20
C GLN A 52 9.40 -6.80 21.06
N ALA A 53 8.74 -5.68 21.31
CA ALA A 53 8.58 -4.60 20.32
C ALA A 53 9.92 -3.96 19.94
N ALA A 54 10.81 -3.76 20.93
CA ALA A 54 12.16 -3.27 20.69
C ALA A 54 12.99 -4.25 19.85
N ASP A 55 12.89 -5.55 20.11
CA ASP A 55 13.56 -6.58 19.32
C ASP A 55 12.98 -6.68 17.89
N ALA A 56 11.67 -6.55 17.73
CA ALA A 56 11.02 -6.48 16.42
C ALA A 56 11.48 -5.23 15.64
N LEU A 57 11.59 -4.07 16.29
CA LEU A 57 12.11 -2.84 15.68
C LEU A 57 13.56 -2.99 15.22
N ARG A 58 14.41 -3.66 16.02
CA ARG A 58 15.77 -4.02 15.63
C ARG A 58 15.79 -4.94 14.41
N ALA A 59 14.97 -5.98 14.41
CA ALA A 59 14.89 -6.92 13.29
C ALA A 59 14.45 -6.24 12.00
N THR A 60 13.44 -5.38 12.07
CA THR A 60 12.92 -4.61 10.92
C THR A 60 13.98 -3.69 10.31
N ASN A 61 14.82 -3.08 11.17
CA ASN A 61 15.92 -2.22 10.74
C ASN A 61 17.23 -2.97 10.49
N ARG A 62 17.23 -4.32 10.55
CA ARG A 62 18.40 -5.19 10.35
C ARG A 62 19.55 -4.91 11.33
N LEU A 63 19.23 -4.58 12.56
CA LEU A 63 20.16 -4.26 13.64
C LEU A 63 20.45 -5.53 14.44
N ALA A 64 21.30 -6.41 13.88
CA ALA A 64 21.56 -7.73 14.47
C ALA A 64 22.41 -7.65 15.74
N LYS A 65 23.32 -6.68 15.83
CA LYS A 65 24.26 -6.50 16.95
C LYS A 65 23.96 -5.21 17.70
N ALA A 66 24.40 -5.12 18.94
CA ALA A 66 24.29 -3.90 19.72
C ALA A 66 25.02 -2.71 19.07
N GLU A 67 26.16 -2.96 18.41
CA GLU A 67 26.90 -1.97 17.64
C GLU A 67 26.09 -1.42 16.45
N ASP A 68 25.34 -2.28 15.74
CA ASP A 68 24.48 -1.87 14.63
C ASP A 68 23.37 -0.93 15.15
N THR A 69 22.78 -1.26 16.33
CA THR A 69 21.77 -0.42 16.99
C THR A 69 22.36 0.93 17.36
N TRP A 70 23.55 0.95 17.96
CA TRP A 70 24.21 2.18 18.35
C TRP A 70 24.53 3.08 17.16
N ASN A 71 25.10 2.52 16.10
CA ASN A 71 25.41 3.24 14.88
C ASN A 71 24.13 3.80 14.21
N TRP A 72 23.03 3.02 14.24
CA TRP A 72 21.75 3.45 13.70
C TRP A 72 21.17 4.62 14.50
N LEU A 73 21.21 4.57 15.84
CA LEU A 73 20.79 5.65 16.71
C LEU A 73 21.58 6.93 16.44
N GLN A 74 22.91 6.85 16.41
CA GLN A 74 23.77 8.00 16.12
C GLN A 74 23.48 8.62 14.75
N LYS A 75 23.30 7.79 13.72
CA LYS A 75 22.98 8.24 12.37
C LYS A 75 21.65 8.99 12.30
N ASN A 76 20.69 8.62 13.13
CA ASN A 76 19.35 9.22 13.17
C ASN A 76 19.21 10.29 14.27
N TYR A 77 20.29 10.63 14.98
CA TYR A 77 20.28 11.58 16.11
C TYR A 77 19.30 11.20 17.21
N LEU A 78 19.16 9.89 17.47
CA LEU A 78 18.27 9.35 18.50
C LEU A 78 19.04 8.90 19.73
N SER A 79 18.43 9.07 20.90
CA SER A 79 18.85 8.45 22.16
C SER A 79 18.28 7.03 22.30
N LEU A 80 18.72 6.31 23.31
CA LEU A 80 18.11 5.02 23.66
C LEU A 80 16.65 5.19 24.11
N GLU A 81 16.34 6.25 24.83
CA GLU A 81 14.98 6.60 25.25
C GLU A 81 14.06 6.86 24.05
N ASP A 82 14.56 7.56 23.00
CA ASP A 82 13.82 7.74 21.76
C ASP A 82 13.53 6.40 21.06
N PHE A 83 14.47 5.45 21.13
CA PHE A 83 14.28 4.12 20.57
C PHE A 83 13.20 3.34 21.33
N GLU A 84 13.21 3.41 22.66
CA GLU A 84 12.16 2.81 23.50
C GLU A 84 10.80 3.44 23.21
N GLN A 85 10.71 4.75 23.07
CA GLN A 85 9.49 5.46 22.69
C GLN A 85 8.99 5.04 21.29
N LEU A 86 9.88 4.81 20.33
CA LEU A 86 9.50 4.30 19.00
C LEU A 86 8.93 2.88 19.09
N ALA A 87 9.56 2.00 19.88
CA ALA A 87 9.09 0.64 20.09
C ALA A 87 7.72 0.63 20.79
N GLU A 88 7.57 1.44 21.85
CA GLU A 88 6.32 1.60 22.58
C GLU A 88 5.19 2.12 21.68
N MET A 89 5.46 3.15 20.89
CA MET A 89 4.49 3.73 19.97
C MET A 89 3.99 2.73 18.92
N ASN A 90 4.90 1.92 18.38
CA ASN A 90 4.56 0.87 17.42
C ASN A 90 3.68 -0.20 18.10
N LEU A 91 4.00 -0.58 19.32
CA LEU A 91 3.24 -1.56 20.10
C LEU A 91 1.84 -1.04 20.44
N ILE A 92 1.74 0.20 20.93
CA ILE A 92 0.45 0.86 21.23
C ILE A 92 -0.42 0.92 19.98
N SER A 93 0.16 1.31 18.84
CA SER A 93 -0.53 1.38 17.56
C SER A 93 -1.08 0.00 17.14
N LEU A 94 -0.28 -1.05 17.29
CA LEU A 94 -0.67 -2.43 16.98
C LEU A 94 -1.80 -2.92 17.92
N LYS A 95 -1.67 -2.68 19.23
CA LYS A 95 -2.69 -3.06 20.24
C LYS A 95 -4.00 -2.31 20.01
N LEU A 96 -3.94 -1.03 19.65
CA LEU A 96 -5.12 -0.23 19.33
C LEU A 96 -5.80 -0.73 18.05
N ALA A 97 -5.03 -1.01 16.99
CA ALA A 97 -5.56 -1.58 15.76
C ALA A 97 -6.29 -2.92 16.04
N HIS A 98 -5.68 -3.77 16.84
CA HIS A 98 -6.30 -5.04 17.25
C HIS A 98 -7.58 -4.82 18.06
N HIS A 99 -7.54 -3.91 19.05
CA HIS A 99 -8.72 -3.58 19.87
C HIS A 99 -9.91 -3.08 19.05
N LEU A 100 -9.65 -2.24 18.03
CA LEU A 100 -10.70 -1.62 17.22
C LEU A 100 -11.24 -2.52 16.12
N PHE A 101 -10.41 -3.43 15.58
CA PHE A 101 -10.69 -4.09 14.30
C PHE A 101 -10.55 -5.61 14.29
N ALA A 102 -10.00 -6.27 15.31
CA ALA A 102 -9.80 -7.72 15.28
C ALA A 102 -11.10 -8.48 14.95
N ASP A 103 -12.21 -8.09 15.57
CA ASP A 103 -13.52 -8.73 15.38
C ASP A 103 -14.21 -8.32 14.07
N LYS A 104 -13.71 -7.27 13.41
CA LYS A 104 -14.29 -6.74 12.15
C LYS A 104 -13.63 -7.31 10.89
N VAL A 105 -12.42 -7.86 11.03
CA VAL A 105 -11.63 -8.35 9.88
C VAL A 105 -12.37 -9.41 9.09
N GLU A 106 -13.02 -10.34 9.76
CA GLU A 106 -13.70 -11.47 9.11
C GLU A 106 -14.95 -10.99 8.33
N ALA A 107 -15.77 -10.16 8.95
CA ALA A 107 -16.94 -9.57 8.28
C ALA A 107 -16.50 -8.73 7.08
N TYR A 108 -15.50 -7.88 7.26
CA TYR A 108 -14.95 -7.06 6.17
C TYR A 108 -14.42 -7.90 5.02
N PHE A 109 -13.71 -8.98 5.29
CA PHE A 109 -13.23 -9.90 4.26
C PHE A 109 -14.37 -10.50 3.44
N TYR A 110 -15.43 -10.99 4.09
CA TYR A 110 -16.56 -11.57 3.37
C TYR A 110 -17.38 -10.53 2.59
N GLU A 111 -17.56 -9.33 3.11
CA GLU A 111 -18.24 -8.23 2.42
C GLU A 111 -17.48 -7.77 1.17
N ASN A 112 -16.14 -7.83 1.22
CA ASN A 112 -15.26 -7.41 0.13
C ASN A 112 -14.54 -8.59 -0.53
N HIS A 113 -15.08 -9.80 -0.43
CA HIS A 113 -14.43 -11.05 -0.87
C HIS A 113 -13.94 -10.98 -2.32
N GLN A 114 -14.71 -10.36 -3.20
CA GLN A 114 -14.35 -10.23 -4.61
C GLN A 114 -13.05 -9.45 -4.84
N ASP A 115 -12.70 -8.52 -3.97
CA ASP A 115 -11.47 -7.72 -4.11
C ASP A 115 -10.22 -8.52 -3.78
N TYR A 116 -10.39 -9.62 -3.06
CA TYR A 116 -9.31 -10.53 -2.66
C TYR A 116 -9.15 -11.71 -3.61
N LEU A 117 -10.05 -11.90 -4.58
CA LEU A 117 -9.89 -12.94 -5.59
C LEU A 117 -8.62 -12.71 -6.41
N ALA A 118 -8.03 -13.81 -6.84
CA ALA A 118 -6.95 -13.82 -7.80
C ALA A 118 -7.35 -14.62 -9.04
N ALA A 119 -6.66 -14.41 -10.15
CA ALA A 119 -6.91 -15.16 -11.37
C ALA A 119 -5.58 -15.59 -12.00
N VAL A 120 -5.62 -16.78 -12.62
CA VAL A 120 -4.57 -17.31 -13.48
C VAL A 120 -4.95 -16.98 -14.92
N THR A 121 -4.14 -16.16 -15.57
CA THR A 121 -4.43 -15.70 -16.92
C THR A 121 -3.23 -15.82 -17.86
N TYR A 122 -3.54 -16.02 -19.13
CA TYR A 122 -2.60 -15.92 -20.24
C TYR A 122 -3.09 -14.82 -21.18
N GLU A 123 -2.17 -14.04 -21.75
CA GLU A 123 -2.54 -12.86 -22.51
C GLU A 123 -1.70 -12.72 -23.77
N VAL A 124 -2.39 -12.38 -24.87
CA VAL A 124 -1.79 -11.90 -26.11
C VAL A 124 -2.30 -10.47 -26.34
N VAL A 125 -1.38 -9.56 -26.65
CA VAL A 125 -1.71 -8.17 -26.98
C VAL A 125 -1.47 -7.94 -28.46
N LEU A 126 -2.48 -7.47 -29.14
CA LEU A 126 -2.52 -7.25 -30.59
C LEU A 126 -2.73 -5.78 -30.93
N ASP A 127 -2.31 -5.40 -32.14
CA ASP A 127 -2.49 -4.03 -32.64
C ASP A 127 -3.76 -3.90 -33.52
N ASN A 128 -4.35 -5.03 -33.93
CA ASN A 128 -5.47 -5.09 -34.87
C ASN A 128 -6.65 -5.80 -34.20
N GLU A 129 -7.78 -5.13 -34.18
CA GLU A 129 -9.01 -5.64 -33.57
C GLU A 129 -9.65 -6.75 -34.42
N ASP A 130 -9.65 -6.62 -35.74
CA ASP A 130 -10.22 -7.64 -36.63
C ASP A 130 -9.46 -8.96 -36.48
N LEU A 131 -8.13 -8.90 -36.43
CA LEU A 131 -7.29 -10.06 -36.16
C LEU A 131 -7.59 -10.68 -34.75
N ALA A 132 -7.82 -9.86 -33.76
CA ALA A 132 -8.14 -10.37 -32.42
C ALA A 132 -9.47 -11.15 -32.41
N TRP A 133 -10.47 -10.68 -33.14
CA TRP A 133 -11.75 -11.38 -33.30
C TRP A 133 -11.61 -12.64 -34.15
N GLU A 134 -10.83 -12.61 -35.22
CA GLU A 134 -10.54 -13.80 -36.03
C GLU A 134 -9.89 -14.89 -35.20
N LEU A 135 -8.85 -14.55 -34.42
CA LEU A 135 -8.17 -15.49 -33.51
C LEU A 135 -9.08 -15.98 -32.38
N PHE A 136 -9.95 -15.11 -31.86
CA PHE A 136 -10.93 -15.50 -30.86
C PHE A 136 -11.87 -16.59 -31.38
N TYR A 137 -12.44 -16.41 -32.56
CA TYR A 137 -13.32 -17.40 -33.18
C TYR A 137 -12.57 -18.69 -33.53
N ALA A 138 -11.39 -18.59 -34.13
CA ALA A 138 -10.60 -19.76 -34.49
C ALA A 138 -10.21 -20.63 -33.28
N VAL A 139 -9.89 -19.99 -32.11
CA VAL A 139 -9.64 -20.73 -30.85
C VAL A 139 -10.93 -21.30 -30.27
N THR A 140 -12.03 -20.54 -30.30
CA THR A 140 -13.31 -20.97 -29.71
C THR A 140 -13.92 -22.14 -30.50
N GLU A 141 -13.74 -22.16 -31.85
CA GLU A 141 -14.19 -23.22 -32.76
C GLU A 141 -13.22 -24.42 -32.77
N GLY A 142 -12.07 -24.31 -32.12
CA GLY A 142 -11.08 -25.37 -31.98
C GLY A 142 -10.22 -25.57 -33.24
N GLU A 143 -10.18 -24.61 -34.18
CA GLU A 143 -9.33 -24.64 -35.37
C GLU A 143 -7.85 -24.50 -35.01
N ILE A 144 -7.53 -23.65 -34.01
CA ILE A 144 -6.20 -23.44 -33.47
C ILE A 144 -6.23 -23.43 -31.94
N THR A 145 -5.11 -23.67 -31.32
CA THR A 145 -4.98 -23.56 -29.86
C THR A 145 -4.56 -22.15 -29.44
N PHE A 146 -4.92 -21.74 -28.22
CA PHE A 146 -4.42 -20.47 -27.65
C PHE A 146 -2.88 -20.45 -27.59
N GLN A 147 -2.24 -21.60 -27.39
CA GLN A 147 -0.79 -21.73 -27.46
C GLN A 147 -0.22 -21.41 -28.84
N ASP A 148 -0.92 -21.79 -29.91
CA ASP A 148 -0.48 -21.44 -31.27
C ASP A 148 -0.55 -19.94 -31.49
N VAL A 149 -1.61 -19.28 -31.01
CA VAL A 149 -1.74 -17.83 -31.02
C VAL A 149 -0.58 -17.17 -30.28
N THR A 150 -0.25 -17.64 -29.07
CA THR A 150 0.85 -17.06 -28.28
C THR A 150 2.21 -17.20 -28.98
N ARG A 151 2.46 -18.36 -29.62
CA ARG A 151 3.70 -18.61 -30.35
C ARG A 151 3.86 -17.70 -31.56
N GLN A 152 2.77 -17.37 -32.25
CA GLN A 152 2.79 -16.57 -33.46
C GLN A 152 2.83 -15.08 -33.17
N HIS A 153 2.11 -14.61 -32.17
CA HIS A 153 1.86 -13.19 -31.97
C HIS A 153 2.61 -12.54 -30.81
N ILE A 154 3.17 -13.32 -29.84
CA ILE A 154 3.98 -12.74 -28.77
C ILE A 154 5.42 -12.53 -29.25
N GLN A 155 5.85 -11.27 -29.28
CA GLN A 155 7.21 -10.91 -29.69
C GLN A 155 8.25 -11.19 -28.61
N ASN A 156 7.93 -10.94 -27.33
CA ASN A 156 8.83 -11.20 -26.21
C ASN A 156 9.12 -12.71 -26.09
N PRO A 157 10.39 -13.15 -26.22
CA PRO A 157 10.71 -14.58 -26.24
C PRO A 157 10.39 -15.32 -24.94
N GLU A 158 10.53 -14.67 -23.80
CA GLU A 158 10.26 -15.30 -22.49
C GLU A 158 8.75 -15.49 -22.29
N LEU A 159 7.98 -14.46 -22.54
CA LEU A 159 6.52 -14.51 -22.46
C LEU A 159 5.93 -15.50 -23.49
N ARG A 160 6.50 -15.54 -24.69
CA ARG A 160 6.11 -16.51 -25.73
C ARG A 160 6.37 -17.95 -25.29
N ARG A 161 7.55 -18.23 -24.68
CA ARG A 161 7.90 -19.56 -24.14
C ARG A 161 6.98 -19.95 -22.99
N ALA A 162 6.55 -18.96 -22.17
CA ALA A 162 5.60 -19.16 -21.10
C ALA A 162 4.14 -19.25 -21.61
N GLY A 163 3.89 -19.26 -22.94
CA GLY A 163 2.54 -19.34 -23.51
C GLY A 163 1.67 -18.13 -23.18
N GLY A 164 2.27 -16.96 -22.93
CA GLY A 164 1.55 -15.76 -22.54
C GLY A 164 1.16 -15.68 -21.06
N TYR A 165 1.66 -16.59 -20.22
CA TYR A 165 1.36 -16.66 -18.78
C TYR A 165 1.68 -15.35 -18.06
N ARG A 166 0.71 -14.84 -17.28
CA ARG A 166 0.82 -13.59 -16.52
C ARG A 166 0.97 -13.78 -15.02
N GLY A 167 1.06 -15.03 -14.57
CA GLY A 167 1.09 -15.37 -13.15
C GLY A 167 -0.29 -15.40 -12.50
N ILE A 168 -0.30 -15.63 -11.19
CA ILE A 168 -1.46 -15.46 -10.35
C ILE A 168 -1.52 -14.00 -9.94
N LYS A 169 -2.59 -13.30 -10.30
CA LYS A 169 -2.76 -11.88 -9.99
C LYS A 169 -4.04 -11.64 -9.23
N HIS A 170 -3.95 -10.83 -8.19
CA HIS A 170 -5.13 -10.34 -7.47
C HIS A 170 -5.89 -9.31 -8.30
N ARG A 171 -7.18 -9.15 -8.00
CA ARG A 171 -8.08 -8.24 -8.73
C ARG A 171 -7.51 -6.83 -8.87
N HIS A 172 -6.92 -6.27 -7.83
CA HIS A 172 -6.34 -4.92 -7.83
C HIS A 172 -5.06 -4.75 -8.68
N GLU A 173 -4.44 -5.86 -9.11
CA GLU A 173 -3.24 -5.84 -9.99
C GLU A 173 -3.60 -5.77 -11.47
N PHE A 174 -4.88 -5.99 -11.81
CA PHE A 174 -5.38 -5.81 -13.15
C PHE A 174 -5.81 -4.36 -13.39
N LYS A 175 -5.75 -3.92 -14.66
CA LYS A 175 -6.44 -2.70 -15.05
C LYS A 175 -7.95 -2.88 -14.85
N PRO A 176 -8.71 -1.83 -14.48
CA PRO A 176 -10.13 -1.97 -14.15
C PRO A 176 -10.96 -2.72 -15.22
N ASP A 177 -10.75 -2.41 -16.50
CA ASP A 177 -11.46 -3.06 -17.60
C ASP A 177 -11.15 -4.55 -17.71
N ILE A 178 -9.88 -4.93 -17.50
CA ILE A 178 -9.45 -6.34 -17.49
C ILE A 178 -10.05 -7.04 -16.27
N ALA A 179 -9.96 -6.44 -15.10
CA ALA A 179 -10.54 -7.01 -13.87
C ALA A 179 -12.05 -7.27 -14.03
N ALA A 180 -12.78 -6.31 -14.62
CA ALA A 180 -14.21 -6.46 -14.87
C ALA A 180 -14.51 -7.69 -15.76
N ALA A 181 -13.73 -7.92 -16.81
CA ALA A 181 -13.92 -9.06 -17.71
C ALA A 181 -13.48 -10.38 -17.08
N VAL A 182 -12.31 -10.42 -16.43
CA VAL A 182 -11.73 -11.63 -15.85
C VAL A 182 -12.59 -12.21 -14.72
N PHE A 183 -13.04 -11.36 -13.80
CA PHE A 183 -13.75 -11.83 -12.59
C PHE A 183 -15.27 -12.02 -12.75
N VAL A 184 -15.78 -11.83 -13.98
CA VAL A 184 -17.14 -12.23 -14.37
C VAL A 184 -17.11 -13.52 -15.20
N GLY A 185 -15.93 -13.90 -15.73
CA GLY A 185 -15.74 -15.08 -16.56
C GLY A 185 -15.94 -16.40 -15.81
N ASN A 186 -16.19 -17.46 -16.59
CA ASN A 186 -16.35 -18.83 -16.08
C ASN A 186 -15.17 -19.70 -16.58
N PRO A 187 -14.09 -19.80 -15.78
CA PRO A 187 -12.91 -20.52 -16.22
C PRO A 187 -13.18 -22.04 -16.34
N PRO A 188 -12.48 -22.76 -17.25
CA PRO A 188 -11.53 -22.18 -18.21
C PRO A 188 -12.22 -21.61 -19.46
N GLU A 189 -11.94 -20.36 -19.82
CA GLU A 189 -12.52 -19.76 -21.03
C GLU A 189 -11.61 -18.73 -21.69
N LEU A 190 -11.81 -18.53 -23.00
CA LEU A 190 -11.23 -17.40 -23.71
C LEU A 190 -12.19 -16.21 -23.63
N LEU A 191 -11.73 -15.11 -23.03
CA LEU A 191 -12.53 -13.90 -22.94
C LEU A 191 -12.63 -13.21 -24.30
N LYS A 192 -13.76 -12.58 -24.58
CA LYS A 192 -13.95 -11.77 -25.80
C LYS A 192 -12.85 -10.71 -25.88
N PRO A 193 -12.29 -10.46 -27.08
CA PRO A 193 -11.30 -9.41 -27.25
C PRO A 193 -11.84 -8.06 -26.79
N PHE A 194 -11.01 -7.28 -26.12
CA PHE A 194 -11.37 -5.93 -25.73
C PHE A 194 -10.19 -4.97 -25.87
N ALA A 195 -10.49 -3.75 -26.28
CA ALA A 195 -9.50 -2.72 -26.50
C ALA A 195 -9.20 -1.94 -25.21
N ILE A 196 -7.90 -1.74 -24.93
CA ILE A 196 -7.42 -0.83 -23.89
C ILE A 196 -6.40 0.09 -24.53
N ALA A 197 -6.68 1.39 -24.53
CA ALA A 197 -5.95 2.38 -25.30
C ALA A 197 -5.97 2.02 -26.80
N GLN A 198 -4.79 1.77 -27.41
CA GLN A 198 -4.67 1.41 -28.84
C GLN A 198 -4.28 -0.07 -29.04
N LYS A 199 -4.46 -0.90 -28.02
CA LYS A 199 -4.11 -2.32 -28.08
C LYS A 199 -5.32 -3.17 -27.75
N VAL A 200 -5.40 -4.34 -28.39
CA VAL A 200 -6.46 -5.31 -28.16
C VAL A 200 -5.91 -6.48 -27.38
N HIS A 201 -6.58 -6.82 -26.30
CA HIS A 201 -6.20 -7.87 -25.39
C HIS A 201 -7.04 -9.12 -25.64
N LEU A 202 -6.39 -10.25 -25.89
CA LEU A 202 -6.98 -11.57 -25.96
C LEU A 202 -6.49 -12.36 -24.74
N ILE A 203 -7.40 -12.71 -23.84
CA ILE A 203 -7.08 -13.29 -22.55
C ILE A 203 -7.74 -14.65 -22.39
N TRP A 204 -6.91 -15.66 -22.11
CA TRP A 204 -7.36 -16.96 -21.63
C TRP A 204 -7.40 -16.94 -20.11
N LEU A 205 -8.58 -17.10 -19.55
CA LEU A 205 -8.81 -17.25 -18.12
C LEU A 205 -8.75 -18.75 -17.79
N GLU A 206 -7.72 -19.17 -17.06
CA GLU A 206 -7.54 -20.57 -16.68
C GLU A 206 -8.30 -20.90 -15.39
N GLU A 207 -8.16 -20.03 -14.39
CA GLU A 207 -8.71 -20.28 -13.05
C GLU A 207 -8.98 -18.96 -12.32
N ILE A 208 -10.05 -18.92 -11.53
CA ILE A 208 -10.26 -17.92 -10.47
C ILE A 208 -9.87 -18.57 -9.15
N VAL A 209 -8.86 -18.01 -8.50
CA VAL A 209 -8.31 -18.52 -7.24
C VAL A 209 -8.98 -17.81 -6.07
N GLU A 210 -9.68 -18.57 -5.26
CA GLU A 210 -10.24 -18.06 -4.01
C GLU A 210 -9.13 -17.81 -2.99
N THR A 211 -9.12 -16.63 -2.42
CA THR A 211 -8.17 -16.26 -1.38
C THR A 211 -8.74 -16.67 -0.01
N LYS A 212 -7.95 -17.41 0.74
CA LYS A 212 -8.30 -17.78 2.13
C LYS A 212 -7.83 -16.68 3.08
N LEU A 213 -8.67 -16.41 4.08
CA LEU A 213 -8.34 -15.46 5.14
C LEU A 213 -7.31 -16.06 6.10
N ASP A 214 -6.05 -16.10 5.67
CA ASP A 214 -4.93 -16.52 6.50
C ASP A 214 -4.45 -15.43 7.47
N LYS A 215 -3.43 -15.73 8.26
CA LYS A 215 -2.88 -14.78 9.23
C LYS A 215 -2.31 -13.52 8.57
N GLN A 216 -1.71 -13.66 7.40
CA GLN A 216 -1.09 -12.54 6.69
C GLN A 216 -2.15 -11.59 6.13
N LEU A 217 -3.19 -12.14 5.50
CA LEU A 217 -4.30 -11.35 4.98
C LEU A 217 -5.10 -10.69 6.11
N ARG A 218 -5.31 -11.39 7.25
CA ARG A 218 -5.91 -10.78 8.45
C ARG A 218 -5.14 -9.55 8.92
N ALA A 219 -3.83 -9.66 9.02
CA ALA A 219 -2.97 -8.53 9.42
C ALA A 219 -3.03 -7.37 8.41
N LYS A 220 -3.04 -7.68 7.10
CA LYS A 220 -3.17 -6.68 6.04
C LYS A 220 -4.51 -5.94 6.13
N ILE A 221 -5.63 -6.66 6.23
CA ILE A 221 -6.97 -6.07 6.37
C ILE A 221 -7.06 -5.20 7.63
N MET A 222 -6.56 -5.69 8.75
CA MET A 222 -6.55 -4.93 10.00
C MET A 222 -5.76 -3.61 9.86
N SER A 223 -4.60 -3.66 9.18
CA SER A 223 -3.80 -2.48 8.89
C SER A 223 -4.52 -1.48 7.96
N GLU A 224 -5.24 -1.96 6.95
CA GLU A 224 -6.04 -1.14 6.05
C GLU A 224 -7.21 -0.46 6.79
N LEU A 225 -7.95 -1.20 7.61
CA LEU A 225 -9.03 -0.67 8.42
C LEU A 225 -8.52 0.39 9.40
N PHE A 226 -7.38 0.13 10.06
CA PHE A 226 -6.77 1.07 10.98
C PHE A 226 -6.27 2.33 10.27
N SER A 227 -5.64 2.20 9.10
CA SER A 227 -5.19 3.33 8.30
C SER A 227 -6.36 4.22 7.84
N ASN A 228 -7.46 3.61 7.41
CA ASN A 228 -8.66 4.34 6.99
C ASN A 228 -9.32 5.05 8.18
N TRP A 229 -9.37 4.40 9.34
CA TRP A 229 -9.85 5.02 10.57
C TRP A 229 -8.98 6.21 10.99
N LEU A 230 -7.66 6.08 10.95
CA LEU A 230 -6.74 7.19 11.26
C LEU A 230 -6.97 8.39 10.32
N LYS A 231 -7.14 8.17 9.03
CA LYS A 231 -7.46 9.24 8.07
C LYS A 231 -8.76 9.97 8.44
N GLN A 232 -9.79 9.23 8.86
CA GLN A 232 -11.04 9.80 9.33
C GLN A 232 -10.87 10.61 10.62
N GLN A 233 -10.07 10.11 11.56
CA GLN A 233 -9.79 10.83 12.80
C GLN A 233 -9.02 12.13 12.55
N ILE A 234 -7.99 12.10 11.69
CA ILE A 234 -7.21 13.28 11.32
C ILE A 234 -8.09 14.34 10.65
N ALA A 235 -9.01 13.92 9.76
CA ALA A 235 -9.93 14.84 9.09
C ALA A 235 -10.90 15.58 10.04
N GLN A 236 -11.08 15.09 11.27
CA GLN A 236 -11.92 15.68 12.30
C GLN A 236 -11.16 16.59 13.27
N VAL A 237 -9.84 16.67 13.16
CA VAL A 237 -8.99 17.43 14.08
C VAL A 237 -8.47 18.69 13.40
N GLU A 238 -8.66 19.82 14.05
CA GLU A 238 -8.00 21.06 13.67
C GLU A 238 -6.55 21.05 14.19
N ILE A 239 -5.60 21.16 13.28
CA ILE A 239 -4.17 21.20 13.63
C ILE A 239 -3.72 22.65 13.65
N ILE A 240 -3.49 23.18 14.84
CA ILE A 240 -3.01 24.57 15.04
C ILE A 240 -1.51 24.54 15.35
N PRO A 241 -0.64 24.88 14.41
CA PRO A 241 0.79 24.95 14.66
C PRO A 241 1.15 26.20 15.45
N HIS A 242 1.92 26.04 16.52
CA HIS A 242 2.53 27.15 17.26
C HIS A 242 4.03 27.19 16.91
N PHE A 243 4.41 28.14 16.08
CA PHE A 243 5.83 28.46 15.86
C PHE A 243 6.19 29.61 16.76
N GLU A 244 7.31 29.49 17.51
CA GLU A 244 7.85 30.63 18.26
C GLU A 244 8.08 31.81 17.30
N SER A 245 7.53 32.94 17.67
CA SER A 245 7.42 34.12 16.80
C SER A 245 8.77 34.80 16.62
N ASP A 246 9.45 34.56 15.48
CA ASP A 246 10.14 35.59 14.77
C ASP A 246 9.25 35.96 13.56
N SER A 247 8.51 37.06 13.70
CA SER A 247 7.79 37.79 12.63
C SER A 247 7.21 36.94 11.49
N TYR A 248 6.10 36.29 11.72
CA TYR A 248 5.24 35.80 10.63
C TYR A 248 4.06 36.78 10.44
N SER A 249 4.13 37.53 9.35
CA SER A 249 2.96 38.15 8.71
C SER A 249 1.88 37.07 8.49
N GLN A 250 0.67 37.41 8.84
CA GLN A 250 -0.54 36.59 8.66
C GLN A 250 -0.61 35.98 7.23
N PRO A 251 -1.20 34.79 7.05
CA PRO A 251 -1.43 34.27 5.71
C PRO A 251 -2.20 35.31 4.91
N VAL A 252 -1.70 35.56 3.70
CA VAL A 252 -2.25 36.51 2.73
C VAL A 252 -3.71 36.09 2.42
N GLN A 253 -4.64 36.65 3.16
CA GLN A 253 -6.08 36.54 2.89
C GLN A 253 -6.55 37.50 1.80
N ASP A 254 -5.66 38.37 1.27
CA ASP A 254 -5.99 39.49 0.40
C ASP A 254 -5.67 39.29 -1.10
N LEU A 255 -5.36 38.07 -1.56
CA LEU A 255 -5.07 37.85 -3.00
C LEU A 255 -6.26 37.35 -3.83
N LEU A 256 -7.46 37.26 -3.29
CA LEU A 256 -8.65 36.83 -4.05
C LEU A 256 -9.62 37.95 -4.44
N THR A 257 -9.19 39.21 -4.34
CA THR A 257 -10.08 40.35 -4.69
C THR A 257 -9.60 41.14 -5.90
N ILE A 258 -8.68 40.64 -6.70
CA ILE A 258 -8.29 41.28 -7.97
C ILE A 258 -8.25 40.22 -9.07
N ALA A 259 -9.41 39.88 -9.62
CA ALA A 259 -9.62 39.43 -10.99
C ALA A 259 -11.09 39.55 -11.34
#